data_65bff74805418b5bd0642dbdd98819bb
#
_entry.id   65bff74805418b5bd0642dbdd98819bb
#
_cell.length_a   1.000
_cell.length_b   1.000
_cell.length_c   1.000
_cell.angle_alpha   90.00
_cell.angle_beta   90.00
_cell.angle_gamma   90.00
#
_symmetry.space_group_name_H-M   'P 1'
#
loop_
_entity.id
_entity.type
_entity.pdbx_description
1 polymer ?
#
loop_
_entity_poly.entity_id
_entity_poly.type
_entity_poly.pdbx_seq_one_letter_code
_entity_poly.pdbx_strand_id
1 'polypeptide(L)'
;MNAEAPLLALRVSRAETLARRLEAEILGGLEPGSRIGTKEDLRRRYGVAVATVTETLRLLEQRGLVEARPGRGGGIFVARPATRVALTHLQLGFRTGSASYEDCLEVREALEPLVCRDAALYHRADDIRALREIVKRMRGHVDDPAGYFKLNWALHRRIAALCRNQPLRNIYLTLLDYLEASLDRAEYGAFEGEASVALHEELVAAIDTGPGKRLDRALARHRPLVRP
;
A
#
# COMPACT_ATOMS: atom_id res chain seq x y z
N MET A 1 -33.03 29.81 1.30
CA MET A 1 -32.71 29.30 -0.04
C MET A 1 -31.20 29.43 -0.20
N ASN A 2 -30.46 28.40 0.26
CA ASN A 2 -29.01 28.35 0.07
C ASN A 2 -28.73 27.61 -1.24
N ALA A 3 -28.18 28.33 -2.20
CA ALA A 3 -27.70 27.74 -3.43
C ALA A 3 -26.38 27.00 -3.13
N GLU A 4 -26.42 25.68 -3.17
CA GLU A 4 -25.22 24.86 -3.23
C GLU A 4 -24.45 25.19 -4.50
N ALA A 5 -23.22 25.68 -4.33
CA ALA A 5 -22.30 25.86 -5.44
C ALA A 5 -21.99 24.49 -6.08
N PRO A 6 -22.06 24.33 -7.41
CA PRO A 6 -21.76 23.08 -8.07
C PRO A 6 -20.29 22.72 -7.82
N LEU A 7 -20.05 21.53 -7.27
CA LEU A 7 -18.75 20.88 -7.26
C LEU A 7 -18.21 20.88 -8.69
N LEU A 8 -17.22 21.73 -8.97
CA LEU A 8 -16.47 21.74 -10.22
C LEU A 8 -15.95 20.32 -10.46
N ALA A 9 -16.49 19.63 -11.46
CA ALA A 9 -15.92 18.40 -11.97
C ALA A 9 -14.44 18.69 -12.28
N LEU A 10 -13.54 18.08 -11.52
CA LEU A 10 -12.10 18.22 -11.68
C LEU A 10 -11.73 17.73 -13.09
N ARG A 11 -11.69 18.65 -14.05
CA ARG A 11 -11.16 18.38 -15.39
C ARG A 11 -9.69 18.03 -15.22
N VAL A 12 -9.34 16.77 -15.45
CA VAL A 12 -7.95 16.32 -15.51
C VAL A 12 -7.21 17.22 -16.50
N SER A 13 -6.16 17.91 -16.05
CA SER A 13 -5.41 18.83 -16.92
C SER A 13 -4.71 18.06 -18.05
N ARG A 14 -4.42 18.73 -19.17
CA ARG A 14 -3.62 18.13 -20.26
C ARG A 14 -2.25 17.68 -19.77
N ALA A 15 -1.68 18.38 -18.81
CA ALA A 15 -0.41 18.03 -18.20
C ALA A 15 -0.50 16.73 -17.36
N GLU A 16 -1.58 16.58 -16.59
CA GLU A 16 -1.83 15.36 -15.83
C GLU A 16 -2.11 14.14 -16.74
N THR A 17 -2.88 14.35 -17.83
CA THR A 17 -3.13 13.31 -18.82
C THR A 17 -1.82 12.83 -19.47
N LEU A 18 -0.95 13.77 -19.85
CA LEU A 18 0.35 13.45 -20.42
C LEU A 18 1.29 12.80 -19.38
N ALA A 19 1.23 13.26 -18.13
CA ALA A 19 2.00 12.67 -17.05
C ALA A 19 1.65 11.19 -16.85
N ARG A 20 0.36 10.85 -16.78
CA ARG A 20 -0.10 9.44 -16.67
C ARG A 20 0.34 8.58 -17.86
N ARG A 21 0.32 9.14 -19.07
CA ARG A 21 0.78 8.41 -20.25
C ARG A 21 2.28 8.12 -20.21
N LEU A 22 3.11 9.13 -19.90
CA LEU A 22 4.55 8.96 -19.73
C LEU A 22 4.89 8.03 -18.57
N GLU A 23 4.17 8.11 -17.47
CA GLU A 23 4.28 7.19 -16.33
C GLU A 23 4.05 5.74 -16.76
N ALA A 24 2.99 5.47 -17.53
CA ALA A 24 2.73 4.13 -18.08
C ALA A 24 3.85 3.66 -19.03
N GLU A 25 4.41 4.54 -19.86
CA GLU A 25 5.54 4.19 -20.74
C GLU A 25 6.82 3.89 -19.95
N ILE A 26 7.09 4.66 -18.88
CA ILE A 26 8.25 4.45 -17.99
C ILE A 26 8.11 3.11 -17.25
N LEU A 27 6.95 2.86 -16.64
CA LEU A 27 6.68 1.63 -15.89
C LEU A 27 6.56 0.41 -16.82
N GLY A 28 6.19 0.61 -18.09
CA GLY A 28 6.05 -0.42 -19.11
C GLY A 28 7.38 -0.97 -19.67
N GLY A 29 8.55 -0.51 -19.15
CA GLY A 29 9.83 -1.13 -19.48
C GLY A 29 10.97 -0.19 -19.89
N LEU A 30 10.88 1.11 -19.59
CA LEU A 30 12.04 1.98 -19.77
C LEU A 30 13.05 1.78 -18.62
N GLU A 31 14.29 1.49 -18.97
CA GLU A 31 15.35 1.26 -17.98
C GLU A 31 15.67 2.53 -17.15
N PRO A 32 15.85 2.39 -15.82
CA PRO A 32 16.30 3.50 -14.97
C PRO A 32 17.61 4.13 -15.45
N GLY A 33 17.60 5.45 -15.61
CA GLY A 33 18.72 6.22 -16.15
C GLY A 33 18.73 6.32 -17.67
N SER A 34 17.81 5.69 -18.40
CA SER A 34 17.65 5.87 -19.86
C SER A 34 17.15 7.28 -20.18
N ARG A 35 17.57 7.80 -21.35
CA ARG A 35 17.19 9.12 -21.83
C ARG A 35 15.84 9.06 -22.54
N ILE A 36 14.87 9.81 -22.08
CA ILE A 36 13.54 9.93 -22.70
C ILE A 36 13.57 10.91 -23.89
N GLY A 37 14.35 11.98 -23.76
CA GLY A 37 14.47 13.03 -24.77
C GLY A 37 14.70 14.41 -24.16
N THR A 38 14.52 15.46 -24.94
CA THR A 38 14.46 16.86 -24.50
C THR A 38 13.01 17.32 -24.34
N LYS A 39 12.79 18.49 -23.71
CA LYS A 39 11.45 19.13 -23.68
C LYS A 39 10.88 19.32 -25.07
N GLU A 40 11.72 19.66 -26.05
CA GLU A 40 11.31 19.87 -27.43
C GLU A 40 10.97 18.55 -28.11
N ASP A 41 11.69 17.44 -27.81
CA ASP A 41 11.35 16.12 -28.31
C ASP A 41 9.99 15.66 -27.80
N LEU A 42 9.71 15.86 -26.53
CA LEU A 42 8.43 15.54 -25.91
C LEU A 42 7.29 16.40 -26.49
N ARG A 43 7.56 17.71 -26.67
CA ARG A 43 6.60 18.63 -27.31
C ARG A 43 6.19 18.12 -28.69
N ARG A 44 7.15 17.75 -29.52
CA ARG A 44 6.91 17.24 -30.87
C ARG A 44 6.21 15.88 -30.86
N ARG A 45 6.68 14.96 -30.01
CA ARG A 45 6.15 13.60 -29.90
C ARG A 45 4.67 13.55 -29.50
N TYR A 46 4.27 14.43 -28.58
CA TYR A 46 2.91 14.41 -28.03
C TYR A 46 2.01 15.55 -28.56
N GLY A 47 2.52 16.44 -29.40
CA GLY A 47 1.74 17.51 -30.01
C GLY A 47 1.17 18.53 -29.00
N VAL A 48 1.89 18.81 -27.93
CA VAL A 48 1.45 19.68 -26.83
C VAL A 48 2.26 20.97 -26.75
N ALA A 49 1.73 21.98 -26.05
CA ALA A 49 2.46 23.22 -25.80
C ALA A 49 3.64 23.03 -24.84
N VAL A 50 4.66 23.90 -24.94
CA VAL A 50 5.85 23.87 -24.05
C VAL A 50 5.46 23.97 -22.57
N ALA A 51 4.46 24.81 -22.23
CA ALA A 51 3.94 24.94 -20.88
C ALA A 51 3.37 23.60 -20.34
N THR A 52 2.64 22.87 -21.20
CA THR A 52 2.11 21.54 -20.85
C THR A 52 3.22 20.55 -20.57
N VAL A 53 4.29 20.50 -21.41
CA VAL A 53 5.45 19.64 -21.17
C VAL A 53 6.13 20.01 -19.86
N THR A 54 6.33 21.30 -19.60
CA THR A 54 6.99 21.77 -18.38
C THR A 54 6.23 21.35 -17.13
N GLU A 55 4.92 21.53 -17.12
CA GLU A 55 4.06 21.10 -16.00
C GLU A 55 4.03 19.57 -15.85
N THR A 56 3.95 18.84 -16.97
CA THR A 56 4.05 17.37 -16.99
C THR A 56 5.34 16.88 -16.34
N LEU A 57 6.46 17.48 -16.72
CA LEU A 57 7.77 17.11 -16.16
C LEU A 57 7.85 17.43 -14.67
N ARG A 58 7.32 18.57 -14.23
CA ARG A 58 7.24 18.92 -12.82
C ARG A 58 6.44 17.87 -12.02
N LEU A 59 5.32 17.40 -12.55
CA LEU A 59 4.52 16.33 -11.94
C LEU A 59 5.31 15.01 -11.86
N LEU A 60 5.99 14.62 -12.96
CA LEU A 60 6.79 13.40 -13.00
C LEU A 60 8.04 13.47 -12.10
N GLU A 61 8.69 14.64 -11.99
CA GLU A 61 9.79 14.86 -11.04
C GLU A 61 9.31 14.77 -9.60
N GLN A 62 8.16 15.33 -9.26
CA GLN A 62 7.55 15.20 -7.93
C GLN A 62 7.18 13.74 -7.60
N ARG A 63 6.80 12.96 -8.61
CA ARG A 63 6.59 11.51 -8.49
C ARG A 63 7.90 10.72 -8.48
N GLY A 64 9.05 11.39 -8.72
CA GLY A 64 10.37 10.75 -8.78
C GLY A 64 10.55 9.79 -9.97
N LEU A 65 9.80 9.98 -11.05
CA LEU A 65 9.84 9.15 -12.25
C LEU A 65 10.87 9.62 -13.26
N VAL A 66 11.14 10.92 -13.28
CA VAL A 66 12.09 11.52 -14.19
C VAL A 66 13.03 12.49 -13.46
N GLU A 67 14.16 12.74 -14.06
CA GLU A 67 15.12 13.78 -13.67
C GLU A 67 15.56 14.59 -14.88
N ALA A 68 15.58 15.92 -14.74
CA ALA A 68 16.11 16.81 -15.77
C ALA A 68 17.60 17.02 -15.52
N ARG A 69 18.43 16.78 -16.54
CA ARG A 69 19.86 17.04 -16.51
C ARG A 69 20.18 18.19 -17.49
N PRO A 70 20.73 19.32 -17.00
CA PRO A 70 21.07 20.45 -17.86
C PRO A 70 22.37 20.21 -18.63
N GLY A 71 22.63 21.03 -19.65
CA GLY A 71 23.89 21.11 -20.36
C GLY A 71 24.03 20.23 -21.60
N ARG A 72 25.26 20.17 -22.13
CA ARG A 72 25.60 19.43 -23.36
C ARG A 72 25.44 17.91 -23.10
N GLY A 73 24.54 17.26 -23.81
CA GLY A 73 24.15 15.87 -23.54
C GLY A 73 23.05 15.71 -22.48
N GLY A 74 22.50 16.83 -21.98
CA GLY A 74 21.38 16.86 -21.06
C GLY A 74 20.07 16.38 -21.68
N GLY A 75 18.99 16.47 -20.92
CA GLY A 75 17.69 16.03 -21.31
C GLY A 75 16.87 15.55 -20.12
N ILE A 76 15.80 14.83 -20.41
CA ILE A 76 14.95 14.17 -19.45
C ILE A 76 15.32 12.69 -19.41
N PHE A 77 15.57 12.18 -18.24
CA PHE A 77 15.99 10.80 -18.02
C PHE A 77 14.99 10.10 -17.08
N VAL A 78 14.83 8.80 -17.26
CA VAL A 78 14.13 7.99 -16.26
C VAL A 78 14.90 8.07 -14.96
N ALA A 79 14.27 8.51 -13.89
CA ALA A 79 14.92 8.61 -12.59
C ALA A 79 15.36 7.21 -12.12
N ARG A 80 16.49 7.14 -11.45
CA ARG A 80 16.86 5.96 -10.66
C ARG A 80 16.12 6.07 -9.33
N PRO A 81 15.07 5.27 -9.10
CA PRO A 81 14.28 5.45 -7.90
C PRO A 81 15.15 5.21 -6.67
N ALA A 82 15.26 6.22 -5.81
CA ALA A 82 15.59 5.93 -4.43
C ALA A 82 14.52 4.96 -3.91
N THR A 83 14.88 4.00 -3.08
CA THR A 83 13.98 2.96 -2.53
C THR A 83 12.65 3.52 -2.03
N ARG A 84 12.66 4.75 -1.51
CA ARG A 84 11.48 5.48 -1.04
C ARG A 84 10.50 5.85 -2.16
N VAL A 85 10.99 6.17 -3.34
CA VAL A 85 10.16 6.55 -4.50
C VAL A 85 9.53 5.31 -5.13
N ALA A 86 10.27 4.19 -5.23
CA ALA A 86 9.73 2.92 -5.71
C ALA A 86 8.57 2.43 -4.83
N LEU A 87 8.65 2.61 -3.50
CA LEU A 87 7.58 2.28 -2.57
C LEU A 87 6.36 3.21 -2.73
N THR A 88 6.58 4.50 -3.00
CA THR A 88 5.48 5.44 -3.28
C THR A 88 4.77 5.07 -4.59
N HIS A 89 5.49 4.56 -5.59
CA HIS A 89 4.90 4.10 -6.85
C HIS A 89 4.12 2.79 -6.68
N LEU A 90 4.62 1.87 -5.87
CA LEU A 90 3.84 0.69 -5.47
C LEU A 90 2.50 1.11 -4.83
N GLN A 91 2.53 2.09 -3.94
CA GLN A 91 1.32 2.65 -3.31
C GLN A 91 0.37 3.30 -4.31
N LEU A 92 0.89 4.01 -5.31
CA LEU A 92 0.08 4.62 -6.38
C LEU A 92 -0.49 3.57 -7.33
N GLY A 93 0.25 2.51 -7.65
CA GLY A 93 -0.21 1.38 -8.46
C GLY A 93 -1.43 0.68 -7.85
N PHE A 94 -1.45 0.49 -6.54
CA PHE A 94 -2.62 -0.02 -5.82
C PHE A 94 -3.83 0.95 -5.88
N ARG A 95 -3.59 2.26 -5.92
CA ARG A 95 -4.65 3.29 -5.98
C ARG A 95 -5.19 3.55 -7.38
N THR A 96 -4.49 3.19 -8.44
CA THR A 96 -4.89 3.42 -9.84
C THR A 96 -5.68 2.25 -10.47
N GLY A 97 -6.01 1.22 -9.69
CA GLY A 97 -7.06 0.27 -10.04
C GLY A 97 -6.65 -0.92 -10.91
N SER A 98 -5.36 -1.26 -10.98
CA SER A 98 -4.91 -2.47 -11.69
C SER A 98 -4.76 -3.72 -10.81
N ALA A 99 -4.73 -3.55 -9.48
CA ALA A 99 -4.65 -4.66 -8.55
C ALA A 99 -6.05 -5.03 -8.03
N SER A 100 -6.39 -6.33 -8.03
CA SER A 100 -7.63 -6.79 -7.40
C SER A 100 -7.47 -6.86 -5.88
N TYR A 101 -8.60 -6.89 -5.17
CA TYR A 101 -8.61 -7.11 -3.72
C TYR A 101 -7.95 -8.46 -3.38
N GLU A 102 -8.28 -9.51 -4.15
CA GLU A 102 -7.80 -10.87 -3.97
C GLU A 102 -6.28 -10.96 -4.17
N ASP A 103 -5.74 -10.33 -5.22
CA ASP A 103 -4.29 -10.31 -5.47
C ASP A 103 -3.54 -9.62 -4.32
N CYS A 104 -4.07 -8.51 -3.82
CA CYS A 104 -3.49 -7.80 -2.69
C CYS A 104 -3.56 -8.59 -1.40
N LEU A 105 -4.67 -9.32 -1.18
CA LEU A 105 -4.85 -10.20 -0.05
C LEU A 105 -3.86 -11.36 -0.09
N GLU A 106 -3.68 -12.01 -1.25
CA GLU A 106 -2.71 -13.09 -1.44
C GLU A 106 -1.28 -12.63 -1.13
N VAL A 107 -0.87 -11.46 -1.64
CA VAL A 107 0.45 -10.90 -1.33
C VAL A 107 0.58 -10.58 0.16
N ARG A 108 -0.45 -10.02 0.80
CA ARG A 108 -0.49 -9.75 2.24
C ARG A 108 -0.30 -11.04 3.05
N GLU A 109 -1.03 -12.11 2.68
CA GLU A 109 -0.92 -13.43 3.31
C GLU A 109 0.49 -14.01 3.18
N ALA A 110 1.11 -13.89 2.01
CA ALA A 110 2.48 -14.34 1.78
C ALA A 110 3.51 -13.58 2.63
N LEU A 111 3.29 -12.30 2.92
CA LEU A 111 4.19 -11.46 3.71
C LEU A 111 3.96 -11.56 5.22
N GLU A 112 2.76 -11.91 5.67
CA GLU A 112 2.40 -11.95 7.10
C GLU A 112 3.32 -12.84 7.95
N PRO A 113 3.69 -14.06 7.52
CA PRO A 113 4.62 -14.88 8.27
C PRO A 113 5.98 -14.22 8.50
N LEU A 114 6.48 -13.45 7.54
CA LEU A 114 7.74 -12.73 7.66
C LEU A 114 7.62 -11.59 8.68
N VAL A 115 6.53 -10.83 8.61
CA VAL A 115 6.23 -9.73 9.55
C VAL A 115 6.07 -10.26 10.98
N CYS A 116 5.30 -11.34 11.16
CA CYS A 116 5.06 -11.92 12.48
C CYS A 116 6.32 -12.57 13.09
N ARG A 117 7.18 -13.21 12.27
CA ARG A 117 8.45 -13.75 12.75
C ARG A 117 9.40 -12.65 13.21
N ASP A 118 9.46 -11.55 12.48
CA ASP A 118 10.30 -10.41 12.87
C ASP A 118 9.74 -9.74 14.14
N ALA A 119 8.43 -9.56 14.26
CA ALA A 119 7.77 -9.11 15.48
C ALA A 119 8.06 -10.03 16.67
N ALA A 120 8.00 -11.34 16.47
CA ALA A 120 8.29 -12.34 17.50
C ALA A 120 9.75 -12.32 17.98
N LEU A 121 10.69 -11.85 17.14
CA LEU A 121 12.10 -11.68 17.52
C LEU A 121 12.35 -10.42 18.36
N TYR A 122 11.57 -9.33 18.12
CA TYR A 122 11.95 -8.00 18.59
C TYR A 122 10.93 -7.32 19.50
N HIS A 123 9.78 -7.97 19.79
CA HIS A 123 8.78 -7.40 20.70
C HIS A 123 9.31 -7.24 22.13
N ARG A 124 8.64 -6.38 22.88
CA ARG A 124 8.81 -6.19 24.32
C ARG A 124 7.51 -6.57 25.04
N ALA A 125 7.57 -6.76 26.36
CA ALA A 125 6.39 -7.10 27.15
C ALA A 125 5.23 -6.09 26.96
N ASP A 126 5.55 -4.81 26.83
CA ASP A 126 4.57 -3.74 26.59
C ASP A 126 3.86 -3.89 25.23
N ASP A 127 4.59 -4.35 24.22
CA ASP A 127 4.02 -4.58 22.90
C ASP A 127 2.99 -5.70 22.95
N ILE A 128 3.33 -6.81 23.62
CA ILE A 128 2.40 -7.93 23.81
C ILE A 128 1.16 -7.51 24.60
N ARG A 129 1.32 -6.68 25.65
CA ARG A 129 0.17 -6.16 26.39
C ARG A 129 -0.75 -5.33 25.47
N ALA A 130 -0.16 -4.48 24.62
CA ALA A 130 -0.92 -3.68 23.66
C ALA A 130 -1.66 -4.56 22.63
N LEU A 131 -1.02 -5.62 22.11
CA LEU A 131 -1.67 -6.55 21.19
C LEU A 131 -2.83 -7.30 21.87
N ARG A 132 -2.63 -7.80 23.09
CA ARG A 132 -3.69 -8.46 23.87
C ARG A 132 -4.88 -7.54 24.15
N GLU A 133 -4.63 -6.27 24.42
CA GLU A 133 -5.72 -5.31 24.65
C GLU A 133 -6.55 -5.07 23.37
N ILE A 134 -5.92 -5.03 22.18
CA ILE A 134 -6.65 -4.95 20.92
C ILE A 134 -7.53 -6.20 20.73
N VAL A 135 -6.97 -7.41 20.93
CA VAL A 135 -7.72 -8.66 20.80
C VAL A 135 -8.87 -8.75 21.80
N LYS A 136 -8.65 -8.31 23.04
CA LYS A 136 -9.72 -8.21 24.05
C LYS A 136 -10.88 -7.31 23.58
N ARG A 137 -10.56 -6.19 22.95
CA ARG A 137 -11.59 -5.30 22.37
C ARG A 137 -12.30 -5.97 21.18
N MET A 138 -11.59 -6.73 20.33
CA MET A 138 -12.21 -7.51 19.24
C MET A 138 -13.29 -8.46 19.76
N ARG A 139 -13.07 -9.08 20.93
CA ARG A 139 -14.05 -9.95 21.59
C ARG A 139 -15.37 -9.23 21.92
N GLY A 140 -15.33 -7.93 22.14
CA GLY A 140 -16.54 -7.11 22.33
C GLY A 140 -17.29 -6.77 21.03
N HIS A 141 -16.81 -7.22 19.87
CA HIS A 141 -17.36 -6.93 18.56
C HIS A 141 -17.60 -8.20 17.71
N VAL A 142 -17.79 -9.36 18.37
CA VAL A 142 -18.00 -10.65 17.67
C VAL A 142 -19.28 -10.68 16.83
N ASP A 143 -20.28 -9.88 17.19
CA ASP A 143 -21.53 -9.70 16.46
C ASP A 143 -21.59 -8.38 15.65
N ASP A 144 -20.48 -7.61 15.63
CA ASP A 144 -20.34 -6.36 14.88
C ASP A 144 -19.17 -6.46 13.91
N PRO A 145 -19.39 -6.93 12.67
CA PRO A 145 -18.31 -7.08 11.69
C PRO A 145 -17.53 -5.79 11.43
N ALA A 146 -18.20 -4.65 11.35
CA ALA A 146 -17.54 -3.36 11.07
C ALA A 146 -16.57 -2.95 12.21
N GLY A 147 -17.02 -3.06 13.46
CA GLY A 147 -16.19 -2.81 14.63
C GLY A 147 -15.04 -3.81 14.75
N TYR A 148 -15.33 -5.09 14.47
CA TYR A 148 -14.32 -6.16 14.47
C TYR A 148 -13.21 -5.89 13.45
N PHE A 149 -13.55 -5.66 12.18
CA PHE A 149 -12.55 -5.47 11.12
C PHE A 149 -11.70 -4.22 11.34
N LYS A 150 -12.26 -3.15 11.88
CA LYS A 150 -11.49 -1.97 12.29
C LYS A 150 -10.39 -2.33 13.31
N LEU A 151 -10.71 -3.16 14.29
CA LEU A 151 -9.75 -3.63 15.29
C LEU A 151 -8.78 -4.65 14.71
N ASN A 152 -9.23 -5.52 13.79
CA ASN A 152 -8.39 -6.44 13.05
C ASN A 152 -7.27 -5.71 12.29
N TRP A 153 -7.61 -4.67 11.52
CA TRP A 153 -6.61 -3.85 10.84
C TRP A 153 -5.66 -3.16 11.82
N ALA A 154 -6.18 -2.67 12.95
CA ALA A 154 -5.35 -2.06 13.99
C ALA A 154 -4.37 -3.06 14.62
N LEU A 155 -4.79 -4.31 14.85
CA LEU A 155 -3.93 -5.39 15.34
C LEU A 155 -2.78 -5.69 14.38
N HIS A 156 -3.10 -5.91 13.11
CA HIS A 156 -2.08 -6.21 12.09
C HIS A 156 -1.10 -5.04 11.87
N ARG A 157 -1.58 -3.79 11.91
CA ARG A 157 -0.70 -2.61 11.89
C ARG A 157 0.21 -2.56 13.13
N ARG A 158 -0.32 -2.92 14.30
CA ARG A 158 0.50 -2.95 15.53
C ARG A 158 1.56 -4.03 15.46
N ILE A 159 1.26 -5.22 14.95
CA ILE A 159 2.25 -6.30 14.71
C ILE A 159 3.31 -5.80 13.71
N ALA A 160 2.89 -5.21 12.59
CA ALA A 160 3.82 -4.67 11.59
C ALA A 160 4.74 -3.59 12.14
N ALA A 161 4.27 -2.78 13.10
CA ALA A 161 5.10 -1.74 13.74
C ALA A 161 6.29 -2.33 14.52
N LEU A 162 6.23 -3.59 14.93
CA LEU A 162 7.32 -4.29 15.62
C LEU A 162 8.36 -4.84 14.63
N CYS A 163 8.01 -4.95 13.35
CA CYS A 163 8.91 -5.43 12.31
C CYS A 163 10.04 -4.43 12.07
N ARG A 164 11.31 -4.86 12.23
CA ARG A 164 12.51 -4.03 12.01
C ARG A 164 12.91 -3.94 10.54
N ASN A 165 12.49 -4.90 9.72
CA ASN A 165 12.67 -4.84 8.28
C ASN A 165 11.77 -3.74 7.69
N GLN A 166 12.30 -2.54 7.53
CA GLN A 166 11.54 -1.37 7.06
C GLN A 166 10.89 -1.56 5.68
N PRO A 167 11.58 -2.09 4.65
CA PRO A 167 10.94 -2.39 3.36
C PRO A 167 9.74 -3.32 3.50
N LEU A 168 9.88 -4.44 4.20
CA LEU A 168 8.81 -5.41 4.45
C LEU A 168 7.63 -4.76 5.17
N ARG A 169 7.89 -4.03 6.26
CA ARG A 169 6.87 -3.30 7.02
C ARG A 169 6.10 -2.31 6.15
N ASN A 170 6.81 -1.52 5.34
CA ASN A 170 6.18 -0.50 4.50
C ASN A 170 5.29 -1.12 3.41
N ILE A 171 5.74 -2.20 2.75
CA ILE A 171 4.93 -2.93 1.77
C ILE A 171 3.68 -3.50 2.46
N TYR A 172 3.86 -4.16 3.59
CA TYR A 172 2.74 -4.77 4.32
C TYR A 172 1.70 -3.75 4.79
N LEU A 173 2.14 -2.59 5.34
CA LEU A 173 1.24 -1.50 5.74
C LEU A 173 0.48 -0.92 4.55
N THR A 174 1.13 -0.78 3.38
CA THR A 174 0.47 -0.30 2.17
C THR A 174 -0.63 -1.25 1.71
N LEU A 175 -0.39 -2.57 1.78
CA LEU A 175 -1.41 -3.58 1.48
C LEU A 175 -2.58 -3.50 2.46
N LEU A 176 -2.32 -3.34 3.76
CA LEU A 176 -3.37 -3.16 4.76
C LEU A 176 -4.23 -1.92 4.47
N ASP A 177 -3.61 -0.79 4.12
CA ASP A 177 -4.32 0.45 3.80
C ASP A 177 -5.21 0.28 2.56
N TYR A 178 -4.72 -0.43 1.53
CA TYR A 178 -5.50 -0.73 0.34
C TYR A 178 -6.68 -1.66 0.65
N LEU A 179 -6.43 -2.77 1.34
CA LEU A 179 -7.46 -3.76 1.68
C LEU A 179 -8.56 -3.16 2.56
N GLU A 180 -8.19 -2.35 3.57
CA GLU A 180 -9.15 -1.65 4.43
C GLU A 180 -10.02 -0.66 3.63
N ALA A 181 -9.39 0.09 2.70
CA ALA A 181 -10.12 1.06 1.87
C ALA A 181 -11.00 0.40 0.81
N SER A 182 -10.67 -0.83 0.37
CA SER A 182 -11.37 -1.56 -0.67
C SER A 182 -12.49 -2.45 -0.13
N LEU A 183 -12.51 -2.72 1.18
CA LEU A 183 -13.53 -3.55 1.80
C LEU A 183 -14.83 -2.76 1.95
N ASP A 184 -15.81 -3.02 1.10
CA ASP A 184 -17.15 -2.44 1.26
C ASP A 184 -17.85 -3.12 2.43
N ARG A 185 -18.60 -2.35 3.23
CA ARG A 185 -19.32 -2.83 4.42
C ARG A 185 -20.35 -3.92 4.12
N ALA A 186 -20.78 -4.04 2.86
CA ALA A 186 -21.70 -5.07 2.40
C ALA A 186 -21.05 -6.44 2.17
N GLU A 187 -19.71 -6.52 2.16
CA GLU A 187 -18.97 -7.72 1.73
C GLU A 187 -18.37 -8.55 2.88
N TYR A 188 -18.80 -8.33 4.12
CA TYR A 188 -18.27 -9.09 5.26
C TYR A 188 -18.65 -10.59 5.27
N GLY A 189 -19.41 -11.07 4.30
CA GLY A 189 -19.74 -12.49 4.12
C GLY A 189 -20.28 -13.17 5.38
N ALA A 190 -20.08 -14.47 5.50
CA ALA A 190 -20.37 -15.25 6.71
C ALA A 190 -19.23 -15.00 7.74
N PHE A 191 -19.36 -13.94 8.53
CA PHE A 191 -18.41 -13.58 9.57
C PHE A 191 -18.59 -14.44 10.82
N GLU A 192 -17.55 -15.18 11.21
CA GLU A 192 -17.49 -16.00 12.43
C GLU A 192 -16.63 -15.31 13.50
N GLY A 193 -17.21 -14.34 14.22
CA GLY A 193 -16.48 -13.46 15.13
C GLY A 193 -15.74 -14.20 16.24
N GLU A 194 -16.36 -15.17 16.91
CA GLU A 194 -15.71 -15.96 17.99
C GLU A 194 -14.52 -16.76 17.48
N ALA A 195 -14.68 -17.48 16.36
CA ALA A 195 -13.60 -18.25 15.76
C ALA A 195 -12.45 -17.35 15.33
N SER A 196 -12.77 -16.18 14.78
CA SER A 196 -11.79 -15.17 14.37
C SER A 196 -10.99 -14.61 15.55
N VAL A 197 -11.65 -14.28 16.67
CA VAL A 197 -10.99 -13.81 17.89
C VAL A 197 -10.03 -14.87 18.42
N ALA A 198 -10.47 -16.14 18.48
CA ALA A 198 -9.63 -17.24 18.96
C ALA A 198 -8.32 -17.39 18.14
N LEU A 199 -8.40 -17.24 16.81
CA LEU A 199 -7.23 -17.27 15.94
C LEU A 199 -6.25 -16.11 16.23
N HIS A 200 -6.75 -14.91 16.51
CA HIS A 200 -5.91 -13.77 16.84
C HIS A 200 -5.30 -13.88 18.24
N GLU A 201 -6.03 -14.46 19.21
CA GLU A 201 -5.46 -14.80 20.53
C GLU A 201 -4.31 -15.80 20.41
N GLU A 202 -4.50 -16.85 19.59
CA GLU A 202 -3.45 -17.84 19.31
C GLU A 202 -2.22 -17.21 18.65
N LEU A 203 -2.45 -16.31 17.67
CA LEU A 203 -1.37 -15.60 16.97
C LEU A 203 -0.57 -14.72 17.92
N VAL A 204 -1.23 -13.89 18.74
CA VAL A 204 -0.56 -13.01 19.70
C VAL A 204 0.20 -13.82 20.77
N ALA A 205 -0.39 -14.92 21.26
CA ALA A 205 0.27 -15.80 22.19
C ALA A 205 1.48 -16.53 21.56
N ALA A 206 1.44 -16.81 20.26
CA ALA A 206 2.56 -17.41 19.55
C ALA A 206 3.69 -16.39 19.28
N ILE A 207 3.36 -15.13 18.96
CA ILE A 207 4.36 -14.04 18.86
C ILE A 207 5.09 -13.85 20.18
N ASP A 208 4.38 -13.86 21.31
CA ASP A 208 4.95 -13.72 22.66
C ASP A 208 5.97 -14.82 23.00
N THR A 209 5.77 -16.03 22.48
CA THR A 209 6.72 -17.15 22.70
C THR A 209 7.98 -17.08 21.83
N GLY A 210 8.03 -16.16 20.87
CA GLY A 210 9.13 -16.04 19.92
C GLY A 210 8.96 -16.94 18.68
N PRO A 211 9.91 -16.85 17.71
CA PRO A 211 9.84 -17.62 16.48
C PRO A 211 10.01 -19.11 16.74
N GLY A 212 9.23 -19.94 16.04
CA GLY A 212 9.29 -21.40 16.15
C GLY A 212 8.00 -22.10 15.74
N LYS A 213 7.94 -23.41 15.95
CA LYS A 213 6.83 -24.28 15.50
C LYS A 213 5.45 -23.82 15.99
N ARG A 214 5.36 -23.15 17.15
CA ARG A 214 4.08 -22.61 17.66
C ARG A 214 3.60 -21.47 16.79
N LEU A 215 4.49 -20.53 16.44
CA LEU A 215 4.18 -19.44 15.56
C LEU A 215 3.82 -19.92 14.15
N ASP A 216 4.58 -20.88 13.62
CA ASP A 216 4.29 -21.45 12.28
C ASP A 216 2.91 -22.11 12.23
N ARG A 217 2.49 -22.81 13.29
CA ARG A 217 1.14 -23.40 13.40
C ARG A 217 0.05 -22.35 13.51
N ALA A 218 0.27 -21.31 14.33
CA ALA A 218 -0.69 -20.22 14.46
C ALA A 218 -0.89 -19.49 13.11
N LEU A 219 0.20 -19.19 12.40
CA LEU A 219 0.16 -18.57 11.07
C LEU A 219 -0.52 -19.45 10.02
N ALA A 220 -0.30 -20.76 10.04
CA ALA A 220 -0.96 -21.67 9.10
C ALA A 220 -2.48 -21.72 9.29
N ARG A 221 -2.98 -21.45 10.51
CA ARG A 221 -4.40 -21.38 10.83
C ARG A 221 -4.99 -19.98 10.64
N HIS A 222 -4.15 -18.95 10.79
CA HIS A 222 -4.51 -17.56 10.66
C HIS A 222 -4.63 -17.18 9.17
N ARG A 223 -5.69 -17.64 8.51
CA ARG A 223 -6.03 -17.22 7.14
C ARG A 223 -7.16 -16.19 7.20
N PRO A 224 -7.22 -15.22 6.25
CA PRO A 224 -8.35 -14.31 6.20
C PRO A 224 -9.66 -15.10 6.09
N LEU A 225 -10.60 -14.76 6.96
CA LEU A 225 -11.92 -15.38 7.01
C LEU A 225 -12.87 -14.83 5.95
N VAL A 226 -12.47 -13.78 5.25
CA VAL A 226 -13.24 -13.16 4.17
C VAL A 226 -12.49 -13.37 2.86
N ARG A 227 -12.95 -14.34 2.09
CA ARG A 227 -12.79 -14.38 0.64
C ARG A 227 -14.13 -14.01 0.06
N PRO A 228 -14.21 -12.95 -0.79
CA PRO A 228 -15.45 -12.59 -1.47
C PRO A 228 -15.95 -13.72 -2.35
#